data_d88c51be9dbcb0913199f7e9951de983
#
_entry.id   d88c51be9dbcb0913199f7e9951de983
#
_cell.length_a   1.000
_cell.length_b   1.000
_cell.length_c   1.000
_cell.angle_alpha   90.00
_cell.angle_beta   90.00
_cell.angle_gamma   90.00
#
_symmetry.space_group_name_H-M   'P 1'
#
loop_
_entity.id
_entity.type
_entity.pdbx_description
1 polymer ?
#
loop_
_entity_poly.entity_id
_entity_poly.type
_entity_poly.pdbx_seq_one_letter_code
_entity_poly.pdbx_strand_id
1 'polypeptide(L)'
;MAFGTNQLHANATINRYIREKTLSIARRQPFLGMLMAKKRVTYGVTGKLQDWKVRIKRSPMTVFDDGDSLTFTRQEKHRTAQLPMRSYVVSKAIYKGDKLMNGGNEAIVKLGADAVSECMDDIKDQFAGRLFQIDGNATGYEKQIHGLPSLCGATDDGSANIVGLNADTYAGLSTARQAFGGSWTGTWPDGYGSSEYDAWTPLIVDYSASLATASGGWSATTKTWPNTCIEAIRFANIYTGRNDDQIDAVFLAKNLYRLLLTAAQSEERLVVNRAQDVAATKLGFKSINIDGVDVLWDNGIPTGKGYGVCWDEMELMSYQKQLFVSEQSFQHETMADRVSVDFYGNLRVKSPRCLVQFTEL
;
A
#
# COMPACT_ATOMS: atom_id res chain seq x y z
N MET A 1 36.86 34.15 -2.87
CA MET A 1 35.39 34.01 -2.98
C MET A 1 34.99 33.22 -4.23
N ALA A 2 35.41 31.95 -4.33
CA ALA A 2 35.04 31.08 -5.47
C ALA A 2 34.30 29.78 -5.03
N PHE A 3 33.95 29.70 -3.74
CA PHE A 3 33.30 28.50 -3.21
C PHE A 3 31.77 28.42 -3.50
N GLY A 4 31.14 29.54 -3.81
CA GLY A 4 29.66 29.56 -4.00
C GLY A 4 29.19 29.03 -5.33
N THR A 5 29.95 29.17 -6.40
CA THR A 5 29.54 28.74 -7.75
C THR A 5 29.60 27.24 -7.97
N ASN A 6 30.60 26.57 -7.38
CA ASN A 6 30.75 25.13 -7.53
C ASN A 6 29.69 24.34 -6.75
N GLN A 7 29.22 24.85 -5.60
CA GLN A 7 28.11 24.24 -4.87
C GLN A 7 26.77 24.38 -5.60
N LEU A 8 26.55 25.55 -6.23
CA LEU A 8 25.33 25.77 -7.04
C LEU A 8 25.27 24.86 -8.27
N HIS A 9 26.40 24.65 -8.94
CA HIS A 9 26.47 23.73 -10.08
C HIS A 9 26.33 22.26 -9.65
N ALA A 10 26.94 21.86 -8.54
CA ALA A 10 26.79 20.53 -7.98
C ALA A 10 25.34 20.26 -7.59
N ASN A 11 24.67 21.19 -6.91
CA ASN A 11 23.26 21.06 -6.53
C ASN A 11 22.32 21.00 -7.76
N ALA A 12 22.57 21.79 -8.80
CA ALA A 12 21.79 21.74 -10.03
C ALA A 12 21.99 20.41 -10.78
N THR A 13 23.18 19.87 -10.80
CA THR A 13 23.50 18.58 -11.41
C THR A 13 22.87 17.43 -10.62
N ILE A 14 22.94 17.48 -9.29
CA ILE A 14 22.31 16.50 -8.40
C ILE A 14 20.79 16.51 -8.57
N ASN A 15 20.16 17.69 -8.60
CA ASN A 15 18.71 17.80 -8.79
C ASN A 15 18.24 17.22 -10.14
N ARG A 16 19.01 17.44 -11.20
CA ARG A 16 18.71 16.86 -12.53
C ARG A 16 18.85 15.34 -12.53
N TYR A 17 19.90 14.84 -11.90
CA TYR A 17 20.17 13.41 -11.79
C TYR A 17 19.08 12.68 -10.99
N ILE A 18 18.61 13.28 -9.89
CA ILE A 18 17.52 12.75 -9.06
C ILE A 18 16.21 12.66 -9.87
N ARG A 19 15.90 13.67 -10.68
CA ARG A 19 14.71 13.69 -11.53
C ARG A 19 14.70 12.54 -12.55
N GLU A 20 15.83 12.28 -13.19
CA GLU A 20 15.98 11.16 -14.13
C GLU A 20 15.87 9.81 -13.43
N LYS A 21 16.42 9.66 -12.23
CA LYS A 21 16.33 8.44 -11.41
C LYS A 21 14.94 8.20 -10.83
N THR A 22 14.17 9.23 -10.52
CA THR A 22 12.78 9.08 -10.06
C THR A 22 11.92 8.39 -11.11
N LEU A 23 12.13 8.66 -12.40
CA LEU A 23 11.49 7.93 -13.51
C LEU A 23 11.89 6.45 -13.57
N SER A 24 13.12 6.11 -13.19
CA SER A 24 13.61 4.72 -13.12
C SER A 24 12.94 3.90 -12.00
N ILE A 25 12.54 4.53 -10.88
CA ILE A 25 11.82 3.90 -9.76
C ILE A 25 10.52 3.26 -10.24
N ALA A 26 9.74 4.01 -11.02
CA ALA A 26 8.43 3.59 -11.49
C ALA A 26 8.44 2.25 -12.25
N ARG A 27 9.57 1.88 -12.85
CA ARG A 27 9.71 0.64 -13.62
C ARG A 27 10.09 -0.59 -12.78
N ARG A 28 10.80 -0.40 -11.67
CA ARG A 28 11.28 -1.49 -10.81
C ARG A 28 10.24 -1.98 -9.80
N GLN A 29 9.32 -1.10 -9.40
CA GLN A 29 8.36 -1.34 -8.34
C GLN A 29 6.97 -0.95 -8.81
N PRO A 30 6.19 -1.90 -9.32
CA PRO A 30 4.89 -1.65 -9.92
C PRO A 30 3.94 -0.86 -9.02
N PHE A 31 3.87 -1.19 -7.74
CA PHE A 31 2.98 -0.53 -6.79
C PHE A 31 3.27 0.97 -6.64
N LEU A 32 4.51 1.32 -6.32
CA LEU A 32 4.91 2.71 -6.16
C LEU A 32 4.80 3.47 -7.49
N GLY A 33 5.17 2.83 -8.60
CA GLY A 33 5.04 3.40 -9.93
C GLY A 33 3.59 3.70 -10.30
N MET A 34 2.67 2.82 -9.97
CA MET A 34 1.24 3.02 -10.22
C MET A 34 0.63 4.10 -9.33
N LEU A 35 1.02 4.18 -8.04
CA LEU A 35 0.63 5.30 -7.16
C LEU A 35 1.02 6.66 -7.75
N MET A 36 2.23 6.76 -8.28
CA MET A 36 2.71 7.98 -8.92
C MET A 36 1.98 8.26 -10.24
N ALA A 37 1.79 7.26 -11.09
CA ALA A 37 1.12 7.40 -12.38
C ALA A 37 -0.36 7.76 -12.24
N LYS A 38 -1.02 7.22 -11.22
CA LYS A 38 -2.42 7.53 -10.86
C LYS A 38 -2.57 8.85 -10.09
N LYS A 39 -1.46 9.58 -9.85
CA LYS A 39 -1.45 10.83 -9.06
C LYS A 39 -1.97 10.65 -7.63
N ARG A 40 -1.72 9.49 -7.03
CA ARG A 40 -2.10 9.17 -5.65
C ARG A 40 -0.97 9.48 -4.66
N VAL A 41 -0.14 10.47 -4.99
CA VAL A 41 0.91 11.00 -4.12
C VAL A 41 0.62 12.47 -3.87
N THR A 42 0.38 12.84 -2.62
CA THR A 42 0.13 14.20 -2.20
C THR A 42 1.39 14.77 -1.56
N TYR A 43 1.84 15.90 -2.09
CA TYR A 43 3.04 16.60 -1.63
C TYR A 43 2.70 17.84 -0.82
N GLY A 44 3.62 18.25 0.06
CA GLY A 44 3.49 19.49 0.81
C GLY A 44 2.41 19.44 1.90
N VAL A 45 2.14 18.27 2.43
CA VAL A 45 1.21 18.08 3.54
C VAL A 45 1.77 18.74 4.79
N THR A 46 0.92 19.31 5.65
CA THR A 46 1.30 19.97 6.89
C THR A 46 0.65 19.31 8.10
N GLY A 47 1.25 19.43 9.28
CA GLY A 47 0.70 18.88 10.52
C GLY A 47 1.35 17.56 10.93
N LYS A 48 1.56 17.37 12.24
CA LYS A 48 2.18 16.17 12.81
C LYS A 48 1.32 14.92 12.67
N LEU A 49 0.01 15.10 12.73
CA LEU A 49 -1.02 14.07 12.57
C LEU A 49 -1.91 14.46 11.39
N GLN A 50 -2.30 13.48 10.61
CA GLN A 50 -3.28 13.65 9.55
C GLN A 50 -4.60 13.05 10.00
N ASP A 51 -5.60 13.91 10.13
CA ASP A 51 -6.91 13.55 10.65
C ASP A 51 -7.94 13.54 9.53
N TRP A 52 -8.81 12.54 9.52
CA TRP A 52 -9.98 12.55 8.65
C TRP A 52 -11.17 11.90 9.35
N LYS A 53 -12.37 12.33 8.95
CA LYS A 53 -13.61 11.81 9.51
C LYS A 53 -14.07 10.59 8.72
N VAL A 54 -14.36 9.50 9.43
CA VAL A 54 -14.90 8.26 8.87
C VAL A 54 -16.34 8.12 9.32
N ARG A 55 -17.24 7.91 8.36
CA ARG A 55 -18.65 7.64 8.67
C ARG A 55 -18.84 6.15 8.91
N ILE A 56 -19.19 5.80 10.14
CA ILE A 56 -19.35 4.41 10.58
C ILE A 56 -20.81 3.96 10.50
N LYS A 57 -21.74 4.85 10.91
CA LYS A 57 -23.17 4.52 11.05
C LYS A 57 -24.01 5.20 9.99
N ARG A 58 -25.03 4.48 9.52
CA ARG A 58 -26.14 5.06 8.74
C ARG A 58 -27.28 5.42 9.68
N SER A 59 -28.10 6.44 9.31
CA SER A 59 -29.34 6.70 10.03
C SER A 59 -30.32 5.59 9.72
N PRO A 60 -31.03 5.06 10.70
CA PRO A 60 -32.12 4.14 10.44
C PRO A 60 -33.24 4.88 9.69
N MET A 61 -33.85 4.22 8.75
CA MET A 61 -35.07 4.67 8.11
C MET A 61 -36.25 4.30 9.00
N THR A 62 -37.06 5.28 9.36
CA THR A 62 -38.25 5.08 10.16
C THR A 62 -39.45 5.18 9.26
N VAL A 63 -40.33 4.21 9.31
CA VAL A 63 -41.64 4.27 8.66
C VAL A 63 -42.58 4.97 9.62
N PHE A 64 -43.38 5.88 9.10
CA PHE A 64 -44.38 6.61 9.87
C PHE A 64 -45.68 6.77 9.04
N ASP A 65 -46.78 6.87 9.70
CA ASP A 65 -48.08 7.19 9.12
C ASP A 65 -48.59 8.52 9.70
N ASP A 66 -49.60 9.11 9.07
CA ASP A 66 -50.16 10.38 9.51
C ASP A 66 -50.72 10.30 10.94
N GLY A 67 -50.09 11.09 11.84
CA GLY A 67 -50.41 11.08 13.26
C GLY A 67 -49.43 10.35 14.16
N ASP A 68 -48.44 9.68 13.61
CA ASP A 68 -47.39 9.02 14.37
C ASP A 68 -46.41 9.99 15.01
N SER A 69 -45.97 9.67 16.24
CA SER A 69 -44.95 10.43 16.95
C SER A 69 -43.54 10.02 16.51
N LEU A 70 -42.81 10.94 15.87
CA LEU A 70 -41.41 10.68 15.47
C LEU A 70 -40.44 10.95 16.61
N THR A 71 -39.63 9.96 16.92
CA THR A 71 -38.56 10.09 17.94
C THR A 71 -37.24 10.38 17.28
N PHE A 72 -36.64 11.53 17.60
CA PHE A 72 -35.34 11.96 17.11
C PHE A 72 -34.27 11.68 18.16
N THR A 73 -33.41 10.69 17.92
CA THR A 73 -32.27 10.37 18.75
C THR A 73 -30.98 10.84 18.12
N ARG A 74 -30.13 11.52 18.89
CA ARG A 74 -28.78 11.89 18.45
C ARG A 74 -27.90 10.63 18.41
N GLN A 75 -27.39 10.31 17.24
CA GLN A 75 -26.44 9.19 17.05
C GLN A 75 -25.06 9.71 16.69
N GLU A 76 -24.03 9.10 17.29
CA GLU A 76 -22.65 9.37 16.91
C GLU A 76 -22.32 8.56 15.66
N LYS A 77 -22.23 9.23 14.50
CA LYS A 77 -22.10 8.61 13.17
C LYS A 77 -20.67 8.62 12.62
N HIS A 78 -19.81 9.41 13.23
CA HIS A 78 -18.47 9.65 12.74
C HIS A 78 -17.41 9.30 13.79
N ARG A 79 -16.30 8.77 13.34
CA ARG A 79 -15.06 8.61 14.09
C ARG A 79 -13.95 9.38 13.37
N THR A 80 -12.95 9.81 14.12
CA THR A 80 -11.78 10.49 13.56
C THR A 80 -10.64 9.48 13.50
N ALA A 81 -10.13 9.25 12.30
CA ALA A 81 -8.91 8.49 12.08
C ALA A 81 -7.73 9.45 12.15
N GLN A 82 -6.62 9.02 12.77
CA GLN A 82 -5.43 9.83 13.01
C GLN A 82 -4.17 9.06 12.58
N LEU A 83 -3.48 9.55 11.57
CA LEU A 83 -2.29 8.92 11.03
C LEU A 83 -1.06 9.77 11.32
N PRO A 84 -0.07 9.26 12.10
CA PRO A 84 1.17 9.98 12.34
C PRO A 84 2.07 9.92 11.11
N MET A 85 2.80 11.01 10.84
CA MET A 85 3.82 11.05 9.82
C MET A 85 5.12 10.40 10.30
N ARG A 86 5.85 9.77 9.40
CA ARG A 86 7.08 9.01 9.66
C ARG A 86 8.20 9.48 8.75
N SER A 87 9.44 9.19 9.12
CA SER A 87 10.61 9.63 8.36
C SER A 87 11.59 8.48 8.15
N TYR A 88 12.20 8.46 6.97
CA TYR A 88 13.29 7.59 6.62
C TYR A 88 14.44 8.39 6.04
N VAL A 89 15.64 7.97 6.30
CA VAL A 89 16.86 8.58 5.75
C VAL A 89 17.85 7.47 5.37
N VAL A 90 18.45 7.60 4.21
CA VAL A 90 19.61 6.83 3.79
C VAL A 90 20.75 7.82 3.61
N SER A 91 21.90 7.56 4.19
CA SER A 91 23.03 8.47 4.11
C SER A 91 24.34 7.75 3.82
N LYS A 92 25.22 8.43 3.06
CA LYS A 92 26.58 8.01 2.77
C LYS A 92 27.55 9.14 3.11
N ALA A 93 28.68 8.81 3.73
CA ALA A 93 29.75 9.76 4.02
C ALA A 93 30.85 9.63 2.96
N ILE A 94 31.36 10.77 2.48
CA ILE A 94 32.51 10.88 1.58
C ILE A 94 33.60 11.59 2.37
N TYR A 95 34.62 10.85 2.74
CA TYR A 95 35.70 11.40 3.54
C TYR A 95 36.62 12.36 2.72
N LYS A 96 37.18 13.36 3.39
CA LYS A 96 38.08 14.32 2.77
C LYS A 96 39.31 13.66 2.14
N GLY A 97 39.78 12.52 2.72
CA GLY A 97 40.88 11.74 2.17
C GLY A 97 40.57 11.20 0.78
N ASP A 98 39.35 10.65 0.56
CA ASP A 98 38.93 10.10 -0.72
C ASP A 98 38.86 11.20 -1.80
N LYS A 99 38.44 12.40 -1.41
CA LYS A 99 38.40 13.55 -2.32
C LYS A 99 39.79 14.01 -2.74
N LEU A 100 40.75 14.00 -1.80
CA LEU A 100 42.14 14.39 -2.08
C LEU A 100 42.88 13.38 -2.95
N MET A 101 42.59 12.08 -2.77
CA MET A 101 43.15 11.02 -3.60
C MET A 101 42.58 11.05 -5.03
N ASN A 102 41.33 11.42 -5.21
CA ASN A 102 40.68 11.52 -6.53
C ASN A 102 40.93 12.85 -7.27
N GLY A 103 41.98 13.58 -6.96
CA GLY A 103 42.44 14.88 -7.41
C GLY A 103 41.90 15.39 -8.76
N GLY A 104 40.79 16.11 -8.73
CA GLY A 104 40.22 16.84 -9.87
C GLY A 104 38.76 17.21 -9.64
N ASN A 105 38.34 18.38 -10.09
CA ASN A 105 36.98 18.87 -9.88
C ASN A 105 35.90 17.94 -10.50
N GLU A 106 36.20 17.34 -11.66
CA GLU A 106 35.27 16.40 -12.30
C GLU A 106 35.11 15.07 -11.52
N ALA A 107 36.20 14.57 -10.93
CA ALA A 107 36.19 13.37 -10.12
C ALA A 107 35.40 13.56 -8.83
N ILE A 108 35.49 14.70 -8.20
CA ILE A 108 34.72 15.05 -6.99
C ILE A 108 33.21 15.16 -7.30
N VAL A 109 32.84 15.77 -8.42
CA VAL A 109 31.46 15.89 -8.85
C VAL A 109 30.89 14.50 -9.16
N LYS A 110 31.64 13.64 -9.84
CA LYS A 110 31.24 12.24 -10.10
C LYS A 110 31.04 11.45 -8.82
N LEU A 111 31.96 11.57 -7.86
CA LEU A 111 31.87 10.87 -6.57
C LEU A 111 30.61 11.28 -5.78
N GLY A 112 30.28 12.57 -5.78
CA GLY A 112 29.05 13.09 -5.17
C GLY A 112 27.80 12.60 -5.88
N ALA A 113 27.77 12.61 -7.22
CA ALA A 113 26.66 12.13 -8.02
C ALA A 113 26.44 10.63 -7.85
N ASP A 114 27.51 9.84 -7.81
CA ASP A 114 27.45 8.41 -7.58
C ASP A 114 26.91 8.07 -6.18
N ALA A 115 27.34 8.80 -5.16
CA ALA A 115 26.85 8.64 -3.80
C ALA A 115 25.34 8.96 -3.68
N VAL A 116 24.87 10.02 -4.34
CA VAL A 116 23.43 10.34 -4.40
C VAL A 116 22.68 9.22 -5.12
N SER A 117 23.23 8.73 -6.23
CA SER A 117 22.62 7.63 -7.00
C SER A 117 22.46 6.37 -6.15
N GLU A 118 23.50 5.95 -5.45
CA GLU A 118 23.47 4.79 -4.57
C GLU A 118 22.46 4.97 -3.44
N CYS A 119 22.49 6.11 -2.73
CA CYS A 119 21.51 6.39 -1.68
C CYS A 119 20.07 6.41 -2.21
N MET A 120 19.88 6.90 -3.43
CA MET A 120 18.57 6.93 -4.07
C MET A 120 18.10 5.51 -4.46
N ASP A 121 18.96 4.66 -4.95
CA ASP A 121 18.64 3.27 -5.26
C ASP A 121 18.35 2.46 -4.00
N ASP A 122 19.14 2.68 -2.94
CA ASP A 122 18.98 2.03 -1.64
C ASP A 122 17.66 2.41 -0.96
N ILE A 123 17.32 3.71 -0.94
CA ILE A 123 16.06 4.13 -0.31
C ILE A 123 14.84 3.59 -1.06
N LYS A 124 14.94 3.46 -2.39
CA LYS A 124 13.90 2.88 -3.21
C LYS A 124 13.62 1.43 -2.88
N ASP A 125 14.66 0.62 -2.96
CA ASP A 125 14.54 -0.83 -2.79
C ASP A 125 14.04 -1.15 -1.38
N GLN A 126 14.50 -0.40 -0.37
CA GLN A 126 14.04 -0.57 1.00
C GLN A 126 12.62 -0.02 1.23
N PHE A 127 12.32 1.18 0.70
CA PHE A 127 11.02 1.82 0.93
C PHE A 127 9.85 1.03 0.35
N ALA A 128 9.99 0.54 -0.88
CA ALA A 128 8.92 -0.24 -1.48
C ALA A 128 8.69 -1.57 -0.76
N GLY A 129 9.75 -2.23 -0.32
CA GLY A 129 9.62 -3.42 0.53
C GLY A 129 8.87 -3.11 1.83
N ARG A 130 9.12 -1.96 2.45
CA ARG A 130 8.44 -1.56 3.69
C ARG A 130 6.94 -1.35 3.55
N LEU A 131 6.46 -0.90 2.38
CA LEU A 131 5.02 -0.77 2.11
C LEU A 131 4.26 -2.10 2.21
N PHE A 132 4.93 -3.23 1.98
CA PHE A 132 4.35 -4.56 2.01
C PHE A 132 4.76 -5.42 3.21
N GLN A 133 5.74 -4.97 4.00
CA GLN A 133 6.33 -5.79 5.07
C GLN A 133 6.15 -5.20 6.46
N ILE A 134 5.95 -3.89 6.56
CA ILE A 134 5.94 -3.20 7.85
C ILE A 134 4.52 -2.99 8.34
N ASP A 135 4.28 -3.49 9.54
CA ASP A 135 3.16 -3.09 10.36
C ASP A 135 3.62 -2.01 11.35
N GLY A 136 3.21 -0.76 11.09
CA GLY A 136 3.58 0.38 11.93
C GLY A 136 2.90 0.41 13.30
N ASN A 137 1.99 -0.54 13.60
CA ASN A 137 1.37 -0.69 14.93
C ASN A 137 2.07 -1.77 15.77
N ALA A 138 2.84 -2.65 15.15
CA ALA A 138 3.53 -3.71 15.85
C ALA A 138 4.63 -3.17 16.79
N THR A 139 4.82 -3.83 17.93
CA THR A 139 5.85 -3.47 18.90
C THR A 139 7.24 -3.46 18.26
N GLY A 140 7.96 -2.34 18.39
CA GLY A 140 9.26 -2.13 17.80
C GLY A 140 9.23 -1.48 16.41
N TYR A 141 8.06 -1.29 15.82
CA TYR A 141 7.86 -0.65 14.52
C TYR A 141 7.13 0.70 14.59
N GLU A 142 6.90 1.23 15.78
CA GLU A 142 6.09 2.44 16.02
C GLU A 142 6.63 3.70 15.33
N LYS A 143 7.91 3.70 14.94
CA LYS A 143 8.55 4.80 14.19
C LYS A 143 8.54 4.59 12.69
N GLN A 144 8.03 3.47 12.20
CA GLN A 144 8.03 3.12 10.80
C GLN A 144 6.71 3.48 10.12
N ILE A 145 6.72 3.46 8.77
CA ILE A 145 5.54 3.71 7.96
C ILE A 145 4.46 2.66 8.23
N HIS A 146 3.21 3.09 8.15
CA HIS A 146 2.09 2.16 8.13
C HIS A 146 1.97 1.58 6.71
N GLY A 147 2.53 0.40 6.50
CA GLY A 147 2.37 -0.35 5.25
C GLY A 147 1.01 -1.04 5.17
N LEU A 148 0.78 -1.81 4.10
CA LEU A 148 -0.45 -2.60 3.94
C LEU A 148 -0.67 -3.63 5.05
N PRO A 149 0.36 -4.28 5.63
CA PRO A 149 0.18 -5.14 6.79
C PRO A 149 -0.41 -4.47 8.02
N SER A 150 -0.20 -3.14 8.19
CA SER A 150 -0.80 -2.39 9.32
C SER A 150 -2.33 -2.34 9.29
N LEU A 151 -2.95 -2.69 8.18
CA LEU A 151 -4.39 -2.72 8.04
C LEU A 151 -4.94 -4.14 8.20
N CYS A 152 -4.11 -5.15 7.92
CA CYS A 152 -4.49 -6.54 7.76
C CYS A 152 -3.73 -7.43 8.74
N GLY A 153 -4.15 -7.47 9.98
CA GLY A 153 -3.68 -8.43 10.99
C GLY A 153 -4.41 -9.77 10.83
N ALA A 154 -4.11 -10.50 9.76
CA ALA A 154 -4.80 -11.74 9.43
C ALA A 154 -4.56 -12.83 10.48
N THR A 155 -5.64 -13.39 11.01
CA THR A 155 -5.62 -14.50 11.95
C THR A 155 -6.64 -15.54 11.54
N ASP A 156 -6.32 -16.81 11.76
CA ASP A 156 -7.25 -17.93 11.60
C ASP A 156 -8.41 -17.78 12.60
N ASP A 157 -9.64 -17.96 12.14
CA ASP A 157 -10.83 -17.96 13.00
C ASP A 157 -11.17 -19.34 13.56
N GLY A 158 -10.33 -20.35 13.28
CA GLY A 158 -10.55 -21.74 13.65
C GLY A 158 -11.70 -22.42 12.88
N SER A 159 -12.29 -21.72 11.93
CA SER A 159 -13.28 -22.27 11.01
C SER A 159 -12.64 -22.46 9.63
N ALA A 160 -13.02 -23.48 8.89
CA ALA A 160 -12.53 -23.70 7.54
C ALA A 160 -13.15 -22.69 6.53
N ASN A 161 -13.32 -21.44 6.92
CA ASN A 161 -13.88 -20.37 6.11
C ASN A 161 -12.79 -19.66 5.30
N ILE A 162 -13.15 -19.30 4.07
CA ILE A 162 -12.28 -18.51 3.20
C ILE A 162 -11.96 -17.11 3.76
N VAL A 163 -12.74 -16.62 4.69
CA VAL A 163 -12.56 -15.28 5.24
C VAL A 163 -11.99 -15.35 6.63
N GLY A 164 -10.70 -15.03 6.74
CA GLY A 164 -10.01 -14.89 8.03
C GLY A 164 -10.49 -13.72 8.88
N LEU A 165 -10.14 -13.75 10.16
CA LEU A 165 -10.34 -12.62 11.07
C LEU A 165 -9.27 -11.56 10.85
N ASN A 166 -9.63 -10.33 11.14
CA ASN A 166 -8.68 -9.23 11.26
C ASN A 166 -8.63 -8.74 12.71
N ALA A 167 -7.45 -8.63 13.26
CA ALA A 167 -7.22 -8.20 14.63
C ALA A 167 -6.11 -7.14 14.70
N ASP A 168 -6.28 -6.05 13.96
CA ASP A 168 -5.30 -4.97 13.91
C ASP A 168 -5.92 -3.60 14.20
N THR A 169 -5.08 -2.57 14.22
CA THR A 169 -5.46 -1.17 14.41
C THR A 169 -4.79 -0.32 13.35
N TYR A 170 -5.57 0.50 12.67
CA TYR A 170 -5.03 1.45 11.69
C TYR A 170 -5.55 2.86 11.97
N ALA A 171 -4.64 3.84 11.94
CA ALA A 171 -4.97 5.26 12.21
C ALA A 171 -5.74 5.47 13.53
N GLY A 172 -5.41 4.71 14.58
CA GLY A 172 -6.06 4.77 15.89
C GLY A 172 -7.44 4.12 15.96
N LEU A 173 -7.91 3.47 14.89
CA LEU A 173 -9.18 2.75 14.87
C LEU A 173 -8.95 1.26 14.63
N SER A 174 -9.66 0.41 15.40
CA SER A 174 -9.57 -1.04 15.21
C SER A 174 -10.15 -1.48 13.88
N THR A 175 -9.42 -2.33 13.17
CA THR A 175 -9.83 -2.93 11.89
C THR A 175 -10.56 -4.26 12.07
N ALA A 176 -10.76 -4.72 13.33
CA ALA A 176 -11.51 -5.92 13.63
C ALA A 176 -13.00 -5.76 13.28
N ARG A 177 -13.62 -6.86 12.88
CA ARG A 177 -15.07 -6.91 12.70
C ARG A 177 -15.77 -6.56 14.02
N GLN A 178 -16.90 -5.88 13.95
CA GLN A 178 -17.70 -5.47 15.12
C GLN A 178 -17.01 -4.47 16.06
N ALA A 179 -15.84 -3.94 15.73
CA ALA A 179 -15.14 -2.96 16.57
C ALA A 179 -15.98 -1.71 16.90
N PHE A 180 -16.94 -1.36 16.03
CA PHE A 180 -17.85 -0.22 16.18
C PHE A 180 -19.28 -0.64 16.51
N GLY A 181 -19.49 -1.90 16.87
CA GLY A 181 -20.78 -2.49 17.14
C GLY A 181 -21.46 -3.03 15.88
N GLY A 182 -22.78 -3.16 15.95
CA GLY A 182 -23.56 -3.75 14.87
C GLY A 182 -23.71 -5.25 15.00
N SER A 183 -24.61 -5.81 14.20
CA SER A 183 -24.90 -7.25 14.14
C SER A 183 -24.86 -7.72 12.69
N TRP A 184 -24.55 -8.97 12.50
CA TRP A 184 -24.48 -9.62 11.21
C TRP A 184 -25.35 -10.87 11.20
N THR A 185 -26.14 -11.05 10.16
CA THR A 185 -26.99 -12.24 9.97
C THR A 185 -26.48 -13.04 8.78
N GLY A 186 -26.15 -14.31 9.00
CA GLY A 186 -25.52 -15.17 8.00
C GLY A 186 -24.01 -15.21 8.16
N THR A 187 -23.32 -15.68 7.14
CA THR A 187 -21.86 -15.77 7.13
C THR A 187 -21.28 -14.53 6.49
N TRP A 188 -20.37 -13.85 7.20
CA TRP A 188 -19.66 -12.71 6.63
C TRP A 188 -18.63 -13.21 5.59
N PRO A 189 -18.48 -12.55 4.44
CA PRO A 189 -19.11 -11.30 3.98
C PRO A 189 -20.42 -11.48 3.21
N ASP A 190 -20.91 -12.69 3.05
CA ASP A 190 -22.05 -13.07 2.20
C ASP A 190 -23.42 -12.74 2.83
N GLY A 191 -23.46 -12.58 4.15
CA GLY A 191 -24.67 -12.21 4.86
C GLY A 191 -25.01 -10.73 4.76
N TYR A 192 -25.95 -10.29 5.59
CA TYR A 192 -26.34 -8.89 5.70
C TYR A 192 -26.33 -8.44 7.16
N GLY A 193 -26.11 -7.15 7.39
CA GLY A 193 -26.01 -6.63 8.75
C GLY A 193 -25.96 -5.12 8.82
N SER A 194 -25.73 -4.66 10.04
CA SER A 194 -25.56 -3.24 10.32
C SER A 194 -24.28 -2.71 9.67
N SER A 195 -24.33 -1.45 9.19
CA SER A 195 -23.17 -0.81 8.53
C SER A 195 -21.95 -0.62 9.43
N GLU A 196 -22.15 -0.70 10.74
CA GLU A 196 -21.12 -0.60 11.76
C GLU A 196 -20.24 -1.84 11.88
N TYR A 197 -20.78 -3.00 11.53
CA TYR A 197 -20.14 -4.29 11.76
C TYR A 197 -18.78 -4.42 11.07
N ASP A 198 -18.70 -4.00 9.81
CA ASP A 198 -17.52 -4.12 8.96
C ASP A 198 -17.07 -2.77 8.34
N ALA A 199 -17.47 -1.65 8.94
CA ALA A 199 -17.23 -0.31 8.38
C ALA A 199 -15.76 0.02 8.10
N TRP A 200 -14.84 -0.54 8.88
CA TRP A 200 -13.40 -0.27 8.82
C TRP A 200 -12.56 -1.55 8.61
N THR A 201 -13.21 -2.67 8.34
CA THR A 201 -12.57 -3.99 8.29
C THR A 201 -12.17 -4.33 6.87
N PRO A 202 -10.88 -4.54 6.56
CA PRO A 202 -10.44 -5.07 5.28
C PRO A 202 -10.83 -6.55 5.13
N LEU A 203 -10.95 -7.00 3.90
CA LEU A 203 -11.24 -8.39 3.59
C LEU A 203 -9.95 -9.23 3.64
N ILE A 204 -9.98 -10.31 4.40
CA ILE A 204 -8.89 -11.29 4.43
C ILE A 204 -9.39 -12.56 3.77
N VAL A 205 -8.72 -12.98 2.70
CA VAL A 205 -9.06 -14.17 1.92
C VAL A 205 -8.01 -15.24 2.21
N ASP A 206 -8.45 -16.30 2.89
CA ASP A 206 -7.66 -17.51 3.07
C ASP A 206 -7.83 -18.42 1.85
N TYR A 207 -6.82 -18.49 1.02
CA TYR A 207 -6.86 -19.31 -0.19
C TYR A 207 -6.62 -20.81 0.06
N SER A 208 -6.27 -21.19 1.29
CA SER A 208 -6.16 -22.58 1.74
C SER A 208 -7.45 -23.16 2.30
N ALA A 209 -8.45 -22.31 2.53
CA ALA A 209 -9.77 -22.70 3.04
C ALA A 209 -10.79 -22.93 1.94
N SER A 210 -11.97 -23.45 2.29
CA SER A 210 -13.14 -23.54 1.43
C SER A 210 -14.22 -22.58 1.87
N LEU A 211 -14.95 -22.01 0.92
CA LEU A 211 -16.17 -21.28 1.24
C LEU A 211 -17.24 -22.26 1.73
N ALA A 212 -18.01 -21.87 2.74
CA ALA A 212 -19.10 -22.69 3.26
C ALA A 212 -20.12 -23.02 2.17
N THR A 213 -20.55 -24.27 2.09
CA THR A 213 -21.45 -24.79 1.04
C THR A 213 -22.81 -24.07 1.01
N ALA A 214 -23.26 -23.52 2.15
CA ALA A 214 -24.52 -22.78 2.26
C ALA A 214 -24.53 -21.47 1.47
N SER A 215 -23.37 -20.91 1.18
CA SER A 215 -23.22 -19.65 0.42
C SER A 215 -22.87 -19.87 -1.04
N GLY A 216 -23.06 -21.06 -1.57
CA GLY A 216 -22.72 -21.40 -2.95
C GLY A 216 -21.21 -21.51 -3.20
N GLY A 217 -20.44 -21.76 -2.13
CA GLY A 217 -19.01 -21.69 -2.11
C GLY A 217 -18.26 -22.56 -3.09
N TRP A 218 -16.99 -22.26 -3.31
CA TRP A 218 -16.15 -23.16 -4.08
C TRP A 218 -15.80 -24.41 -3.29
N SER A 219 -15.93 -25.53 -3.92
CA SER A 219 -15.49 -26.81 -3.42
C SER A 219 -14.24 -27.22 -4.20
N ALA A 220 -13.08 -26.73 -3.80
CA ALA A 220 -11.86 -27.26 -4.34
C ALA A 220 -11.49 -28.56 -3.60
N THR A 221 -11.30 -29.63 -4.34
CA THR A 221 -10.80 -30.90 -3.80
C THR A 221 -9.42 -30.72 -3.18
N THR A 222 -8.63 -29.79 -3.71
CA THR A 222 -7.31 -29.43 -3.23
C THR A 222 -7.28 -27.94 -2.96
N LYS A 223 -7.22 -27.57 -1.69
CA LYS A 223 -7.26 -26.20 -1.19
C LYS A 223 -5.87 -25.54 -1.24
N THR A 224 -5.36 -25.35 -2.43
CA THR A 224 -4.06 -24.71 -2.67
C THR A 224 -4.20 -23.59 -3.68
N TRP A 225 -3.37 -22.58 -3.59
CA TRP A 225 -3.42 -21.41 -4.46
C TRP A 225 -3.58 -21.72 -5.95
N PRO A 226 -2.89 -22.71 -6.56
CA PRO A 226 -3.06 -23.00 -7.98
C PRO A 226 -4.50 -23.35 -8.38
N ASN A 227 -5.27 -23.94 -7.48
CA ASN A 227 -6.64 -24.39 -7.75
C ASN A 227 -7.69 -23.36 -7.36
N THR A 228 -7.36 -22.45 -6.45
CA THR A 228 -8.32 -21.47 -5.89
C THR A 228 -8.06 -20.04 -6.33
N CYS A 229 -6.93 -19.75 -6.97
CA CYS A 229 -6.47 -18.39 -7.24
C CYS A 229 -7.48 -17.53 -8.01
N ILE A 230 -8.08 -18.04 -9.06
CA ILE A 230 -9.03 -17.29 -9.89
C ILE A 230 -10.31 -17.00 -9.10
N GLU A 231 -10.85 -18.01 -8.43
CA GLU A 231 -12.04 -17.87 -7.61
C GLU A 231 -11.81 -16.95 -6.42
N ALA A 232 -10.63 -17.01 -5.77
CA ALA A 232 -10.25 -16.12 -4.68
C ALA A 232 -10.24 -14.65 -5.12
N ILE A 233 -9.69 -14.34 -6.31
CA ILE A 233 -9.66 -12.98 -6.85
C ILE A 233 -11.07 -12.51 -7.20
N ARG A 234 -11.88 -13.35 -7.83
CA ARG A 234 -13.29 -13.05 -8.13
C ARG A 234 -14.09 -12.78 -6.87
N PHE A 235 -13.97 -13.67 -5.89
CA PHE A 235 -14.60 -13.52 -4.59
C PHE A 235 -14.21 -12.17 -3.97
N ALA A 236 -12.92 -11.86 -3.91
CA ALA A 236 -12.43 -10.60 -3.37
C ALA A 236 -13.02 -9.38 -4.11
N ASN A 237 -13.09 -9.43 -5.44
CA ASN A 237 -13.64 -8.34 -6.25
C ASN A 237 -15.14 -8.13 -5.99
N ILE A 238 -15.92 -9.20 -5.90
CA ILE A 238 -17.36 -9.13 -5.67
C ILE A 238 -17.69 -8.62 -4.27
N TYR A 239 -17.04 -9.17 -3.24
CA TYR A 239 -17.39 -8.89 -1.85
C TYR A 239 -16.77 -7.61 -1.27
N THR A 240 -15.75 -7.03 -1.91
CA THR A 240 -15.29 -5.69 -1.58
C THR A 240 -16.10 -4.60 -2.26
N GLY A 241 -16.79 -4.94 -3.36
CA GLY A 241 -17.60 -4.00 -4.12
C GLY A 241 -18.76 -3.43 -3.31
N ARG A 242 -18.67 -2.16 -2.94
CA ARG A 242 -19.75 -1.38 -2.34
C ARG A 242 -19.65 0.06 -2.85
N ASN A 243 -20.76 0.62 -3.31
CA ASN A 243 -20.85 2.02 -3.79
C ASN A 243 -19.84 2.38 -4.89
N ASP A 244 -19.63 1.65 -5.90
CA ASP A 244 -18.63 1.82 -6.97
C ASP A 244 -17.16 1.57 -6.54
N ASP A 245 -16.85 1.34 -5.29
CA ASP A 245 -15.53 0.97 -4.82
C ASP A 245 -15.31 -0.53 -5.05
N GLN A 246 -14.52 -0.87 -6.04
CA GLN A 246 -14.07 -2.23 -6.35
C GLN A 246 -12.54 -2.29 -6.28
N ILE A 247 -12.00 -3.51 -6.29
CA ILE A 247 -10.56 -3.71 -6.40
C ILE A 247 -10.11 -3.33 -7.82
N ASP A 248 -9.19 -2.39 -7.92
CA ASP A 248 -8.61 -1.99 -9.22
C ASP A 248 -7.44 -2.88 -9.62
N ALA A 249 -6.62 -3.28 -8.65
CA ALA A 249 -5.44 -4.07 -8.90
C ALA A 249 -5.14 -5.04 -7.75
N VAL A 250 -4.57 -6.19 -8.11
CA VAL A 250 -4.07 -7.19 -7.16
C VAL A 250 -2.57 -7.33 -7.35
N PHE A 251 -1.84 -7.19 -6.25
CA PHE A 251 -0.39 -7.40 -6.21
C PHE A 251 -0.09 -8.70 -5.48
N LEU A 252 0.60 -9.60 -6.14
CA LEU A 252 0.93 -10.93 -5.62
C LEU A 252 2.43 -11.07 -5.37
N ALA A 253 2.79 -11.92 -4.42
CA ALA A 253 4.15 -12.41 -4.30
C ALA A 253 4.55 -13.20 -5.55
N LYS A 254 5.84 -13.21 -5.88
CA LYS A 254 6.37 -13.86 -7.10
C LYS A 254 5.95 -15.32 -7.26
N ASN A 255 5.95 -16.07 -6.15
CA ASN A 255 5.55 -17.46 -6.14
C ASN A 255 4.07 -17.64 -6.48
N LEU A 256 3.18 -16.83 -5.89
CA LEU A 256 1.75 -16.87 -6.16
C LEU A 256 1.43 -16.45 -7.59
N TYR A 257 2.09 -15.40 -8.10
CA TYR A 257 1.89 -14.95 -9.47
C TYR A 257 2.34 -16.02 -10.49
N ARG A 258 3.48 -16.69 -10.24
CA ARG A 258 3.93 -17.79 -11.10
C ARG A 258 2.93 -18.95 -11.14
N LEU A 259 2.38 -19.33 -9.98
CA LEU A 259 1.37 -20.38 -9.88
C LEU A 259 0.07 -19.98 -10.56
N LEU A 260 -0.36 -18.71 -10.43
CA LEU A 260 -1.51 -18.17 -11.16
C LEU A 260 -1.32 -18.25 -12.68
N LEU A 261 -0.12 -17.92 -13.19
CA LEU A 261 0.19 -18.07 -14.62
C LEU A 261 0.03 -19.52 -15.08
N THR A 262 0.52 -20.47 -14.29
CA THR A 262 0.41 -21.89 -14.63
C THR A 262 -1.05 -22.36 -14.60
N ALA A 263 -1.83 -21.93 -13.63
CA ALA A 263 -3.25 -22.24 -13.55
C ALA A 263 -4.04 -21.64 -14.73
N ALA A 264 -3.79 -20.39 -15.06
CA ALA A 264 -4.43 -19.72 -16.19
C ALA A 264 -4.08 -20.35 -17.54
N GLN A 265 -2.86 -20.87 -17.71
CA GLN A 265 -2.45 -21.60 -18.91
C GLN A 265 -3.19 -22.94 -19.06
N SER A 266 -3.43 -23.64 -17.95
CA SER A 266 -4.12 -24.92 -17.97
C SER A 266 -5.60 -24.82 -18.37
N GLU A 267 -6.22 -23.65 -18.17
CA GLU A 267 -7.62 -23.39 -18.50
C GLU A 267 -7.84 -22.78 -19.89
N GLU A 268 -6.80 -22.68 -20.75
CA GLU A 268 -6.84 -22.01 -22.06
C GLU A 268 -7.36 -20.57 -22.04
N ARG A 269 -7.45 -19.95 -20.86
CA ARG A 269 -8.04 -18.63 -20.62
C ARG A 269 -7.00 -17.50 -20.56
N LEU A 270 -5.80 -17.72 -21.04
CA LEU A 270 -4.82 -16.66 -21.16
C LEU A 270 -5.21 -15.66 -22.24
N VAL A 271 -6.18 -14.83 -21.94
CA VAL A 271 -6.27 -13.54 -22.60
C VAL A 271 -5.16 -12.68 -21.98
N VAL A 272 -3.97 -12.72 -22.57
CA VAL A 272 -2.92 -11.73 -22.32
C VAL A 272 -3.42 -10.42 -22.91
N ASN A 273 -4.40 -9.83 -22.27
CA ASN A 273 -4.78 -8.48 -22.61
C ASN A 273 -3.61 -7.59 -22.17
N ARG A 274 -3.18 -6.73 -23.05
CA ARG A 274 -2.45 -5.55 -22.65
C ARG A 274 -3.27 -4.93 -21.53
N ALA A 275 -2.64 -4.68 -20.38
CA ALA A 275 -3.29 -4.16 -19.20
C ALA A 275 -4.35 -3.14 -19.59
N GLN A 276 -5.59 -3.32 -19.14
CA GLN A 276 -6.65 -2.34 -19.39
C GLN A 276 -6.28 -1.01 -18.73
N ASP A 277 -5.44 -1.06 -17.70
CA ASP A 277 -4.90 0.13 -17.08
C ASP A 277 -3.80 0.75 -17.95
N VAL A 278 -4.13 1.91 -18.52
CA VAL A 278 -3.22 2.73 -19.32
C VAL A 278 -1.93 3.08 -18.53
N ALA A 279 -2.01 3.21 -17.21
CA ALA A 279 -0.86 3.51 -16.36
C ALA A 279 0.12 2.33 -16.30
N ALA A 280 -0.36 1.10 -16.08
CA ALA A 280 0.48 -0.10 -16.08
C ALA A 280 1.11 -0.37 -17.43
N THR A 281 0.35 -0.17 -18.52
CA THR A 281 0.85 -0.33 -19.90
C THR A 281 1.93 0.68 -20.24
N LYS A 282 1.77 1.95 -19.87
CA LYS A 282 2.78 3.00 -20.11
C LYS A 282 4.07 2.76 -19.32
N LEU A 283 3.97 2.14 -18.15
CA LEU A 283 5.11 1.77 -17.32
C LEU A 283 5.79 0.49 -17.80
N GLY A 284 5.19 -0.25 -18.74
CA GLY A 284 5.73 -1.48 -19.32
C GLY A 284 5.66 -2.69 -18.41
N PHE A 285 4.73 -2.71 -17.45
CA PHE A 285 4.47 -3.88 -16.63
C PHE A 285 3.59 -4.89 -17.35
N LYS A 286 3.90 -6.17 -17.17
CA LYS A 286 3.04 -7.27 -17.62
C LYS A 286 2.02 -7.55 -16.54
N SER A 287 0.74 -7.52 -16.88
CA SER A 287 -0.37 -7.88 -16.00
C SER A 287 -1.24 -8.95 -16.64
N ILE A 288 -1.95 -9.69 -15.80
CA ILE A 288 -3.04 -10.58 -16.20
C ILE A 288 -4.32 -9.88 -15.76
N ASN A 289 -5.31 -9.82 -16.63
CA ASN A 289 -6.62 -9.29 -16.25
C ASN A 289 -7.57 -10.45 -15.92
N ILE A 290 -8.18 -10.39 -14.74
CA ILE A 290 -9.20 -11.32 -14.26
C ILE A 290 -10.43 -10.49 -13.87
N ASP A 291 -11.53 -10.63 -14.60
CA ASP A 291 -12.80 -9.95 -14.38
C ASP A 291 -12.67 -8.42 -14.16
N GLY A 292 -11.80 -7.78 -14.96
CA GLY A 292 -11.56 -6.33 -14.89
C GLY A 292 -10.47 -5.91 -13.90
N VAL A 293 -9.95 -6.81 -13.09
CA VAL A 293 -8.88 -6.54 -12.11
C VAL A 293 -7.52 -6.86 -12.72
N ASP A 294 -6.61 -5.90 -12.66
CA ASP A 294 -5.24 -6.10 -13.11
C ASP A 294 -4.39 -6.79 -12.03
N VAL A 295 -3.91 -7.98 -12.33
CA VAL A 295 -3.06 -8.76 -11.42
C VAL A 295 -1.59 -8.59 -11.81
N LEU A 296 -0.79 -8.13 -10.86
CA LEU A 296 0.64 -7.87 -11.00
C LEU A 296 1.42 -8.59 -9.89
N TRP A 297 2.74 -8.64 -10.04
CA TRP A 297 3.62 -9.09 -8.96
C TRP A 297 4.55 -7.96 -8.53
N ASP A 298 4.89 -7.93 -7.25
CA ASP A 298 5.84 -6.99 -6.69
C ASP A 298 6.91 -7.70 -5.86
N ASN A 299 8.14 -7.16 -5.89
CA ASN A 299 9.28 -7.72 -5.17
C ASN A 299 9.18 -7.55 -3.66
N GLY A 300 8.49 -6.52 -3.21
CA GLY A 300 8.36 -6.19 -1.79
C GLY A 300 7.42 -7.11 -1.02
N ILE A 301 6.57 -7.87 -1.72
CA ILE A 301 5.54 -8.69 -1.08
C ILE A 301 6.15 -9.97 -0.50
N PRO A 302 5.90 -10.28 0.79
CA PRO A 302 6.32 -11.54 1.40
C PRO A 302 5.76 -12.76 0.66
N THR A 303 6.53 -13.83 0.66
CA THR A 303 6.13 -15.11 0.04
C THR A 303 4.81 -15.59 0.64
N GLY A 304 3.89 -16.07 -0.21
CA GLY A 304 2.58 -16.59 0.20
C GLY A 304 1.53 -15.51 0.47
N LYS A 305 1.83 -14.24 0.24
CA LYS A 305 0.88 -13.13 0.44
C LYS A 305 0.56 -12.41 -0.85
N GLY A 306 -0.62 -11.80 -0.88
CA GLY A 306 -1.06 -10.89 -1.93
C GLY A 306 -1.94 -9.79 -1.35
N TYR A 307 -2.07 -8.66 -2.08
CA TYR A 307 -2.89 -7.54 -1.68
C TYR A 307 -3.71 -7.03 -2.85
N GLY A 308 -5.02 -6.91 -2.65
CA GLY A 308 -5.94 -6.21 -3.55
C GLY A 308 -6.12 -4.78 -3.08
N VAL A 309 -6.02 -3.82 -4.00
CA VAL A 309 -6.05 -2.39 -3.68
C VAL A 309 -7.06 -1.66 -4.56
N CYS A 310 -7.67 -0.64 -3.96
CA CYS A 310 -8.47 0.37 -4.65
C CYS A 310 -7.69 1.70 -4.62
N TRP A 311 -7.41 2.24 -5.80
CA TRP A 311 -6.57 3.44 -5.91
C TRP A 311 -7.25 4.69 -5.37
N ASP A 312 -8.57 4.77 -5.44
CA ASP A 312 -9.32 5.95 -5.02
C ASP A 312 -9.26 6.18 -3.51
N GLU A 313 -9.13 5.11 -2.74
CA GLU A 313 -9.05 5.14 -1.30
C GLU A 313 -7.62 5.20 -0.75
N MET A 314 -6.61 5.08 -1.64
CA MET A 314 -5.20 5.01 -1.23
C MET A 314 -4.43 6.26 -1.66
N GLU A 315 -3.58 6.78 -0.76
CA GLU A 315 -2.79 7.97 -0.99
C GLU A 315 -1.48 7.94 -0.21
N LEU A 316 -0.37 8.15 -0.89
CA LEU A 316 0.93 8.34 -0.26
C LEU A 316 1.16 9.84 0.00
N MET A 317 1.25 10.21 1.27
CA MET A 317 1.44 11.60 1.68
C MET A 317 2.91 11.90 1.94
N SER A 318 3.37 13.08 1.52
CA SER A 318 4.72 13.56 1.81
C SER A 318 4.69 15.03 2.27
N TYR A 319 5.51 15.37 3.27
CA TYR A 319 5.74 16.76 3.68
C TYR A 319 6.51 17.55 2.62
N GLN A 320 7.34 16.86 1.87
CA GLN A 320 8.23 17.44 0.89
C GLN A 320 7.51 17.64 -0.44
N LYS A 321 8.07 18.52 -1.29
CA LYS A 321 7.56 18.75 -2.65
C LYS A 321 7.92 17.64 -3.63
N GLN A 322 8.74 16.70 -3.21
CA GLN A 322 9.17 15.51 -3.96
C GLN A 322 9.09 14.30 -3.03
N LEU A 323 9.02 13.10 -3.58
CA LEU A 323 8.92 11.89 -2.78
C LEU A 323 10.20 11.63 -1.98
N PHE A 324 11.34 11.81 -2.61
CA PHE A 324 12.66 11.69 -1.99
C PHE A 324 13.45 12.96 -2.25
N VAL A 325 14.03 13.52 -1.21
CA VAL A 325 14.85 14.73 -1.29
C VAL A 325 16.28 14.40 -0.88
N SER A 326 17.23 14.84 -1.67
CA SER A 326 18.65 14.70 -1.33
C SER A 326 19.16 15.96 -0.70
N GLU A 327 19.91 15.81 0.38
CA GLU A 327 20.61 16.88 1.06
C GLU A 327 22.10 16.53 1.17
N GLN A 328 22.94 17.54 1.04
CA GLN A 328 24.37 17.40 1.23
C GLN A 328 24.83 18.39 2.30
N SER A 329 25.54 17.90 3.31
CA SER A 329 26.10 18.69 4.40
C SER A 329 27.51 18.27 4.70
N PHE A 330 28.37 19.25 5.03
CA PHE A 330 29.73 18.98 5.51
C PHE A 330 29.73 18.85 7.04
N GLN A 331 30.22 17.72 7.53
CA GLN A 331 30.40 17.49 8.96
C GLN A 331 31.84 17.75 9.37
N HIS A 332 32.04 18.78 10.19
CA HIS A 332 33.36 19.18 10.67
C HIS A 332 33.98 18.14 11.61
N GLU A 333 33.19 17.46 12.42
CA GLU A 333 33.67 16.45 13.37
C GLU A 333 34.32 15.25 12.70
N THR A 334 33.75 14.80 11.59
CA THR A 334 34.23 13.63 10.85
C THR A 334 35.05 14.00 9.61
N MET A 335 35.18 15.29 9.30
CA MET A 335 35.84 15.81 8.09
C MET A 335 35.31 15.11 6.81
N ALA A 336 34.03 14.91 6.75
CA ALA A 336 33.33 14.20 5.66
C ALA A 336 32.15 15.01 5.12
N ASP A 337 31.89 14.90 3.83
CA ASP A 337 30.61 15.32 3.25
C ASP A 337 29.60 14.20 3.43
N ARG A 338 28.51 14.52 4.06
CA ARG A 338 27.37 13.61 4.20
C ARG A 338 26.36 13.90 3.09
N VAL A 339 26.11 12.88 2.28
CA VAL A 339 25.00 12.85 1.33
C VAL A 339 23.89 12.07 1.98
N SER A 340 22.70 12.63 2.10
CA SER A 340 21.52 11.96 2.64
C SER A 340 20.36 12.10 1.66
N VAL A 341 19.58 11.05 1.58
CA VAL A 341 18.29 11.05 0.87
C VAL A 341 17.23 10.70 1.89
N ASP A 342 16.23 11.54 2.01
CA ASP A 342 15.20 11.44 3.03
C ASP A 342 13.79 11.43 2.44
N PHE A 343 12.91 10.80 3.20
CA PHE A 343 11.47 10.72 2.99
C PHE A 343 10.76 11.08 4.29
N TYR A 344 9.77 11.94 4.20
CA TYR A 344 8.90 12.32 5.31
C TYR A 344 7.45 12.16 4.89
N GLY A 345 6.77 11.14 5.38
CA GLY A 345 5.41 10.89 4.97
C GLY A 345 4.78 9.64 5.58
N ASN A 346 3.62 9.26 5.11
CA ASN A 346 2.97 7.99 5.43
C ASN A 346 1.99 7.57 4.33
N LEU A 347 1.63 6.29 4.30
CA LEU A 347 0.60 5.76 3.43
C LEU A 347 -0.76 5.92 4.12
N ARG A 348 -1.64 6.72 3.52
CA ARG A 348 -3.02 6.88 3.97
C ARG A 348 -3.95 6.00 3.15
N VAL A 349 -4.75 5.20 3.84
CA VAL A 349 -5.88 4.49 3.26
C VAL A 349 -7.13 5.06 3.92
N LYS A 350 -7.97 5.74 3.13
CA LYS A 350 -9.15 6.45 3.63
C LYS A 350 -10.20 5.49 4.17
N SER A 351 -10.35 4.35 3.50
CA SER A 351 -11.26 3.26 3.87
C SER A 351 -10.55 1.91 3.75
N PRO A 352 -10.05 1.33 4.84
CA PRO A 352 -9.40 0.02 4.83
C PRO A 352 -10.27 -1.11 4.27
N ARG A 353 -11.59 -0.92 4.31
CA ARG A 353 -12.55 -1.90 3.80
C ARG A 353 -12.38 -2.27 2.33
N CYS A 354 -11.81 -1.36 1.52
CA CYS A 354 -11.54 -1.60 0.10
C CYS A 354 -10.23 -2.38 -0.13
N LEU A 355 -9.50 -2.69 0.94
CA LEU A 355 -8.28 -3.48 0.88
C LEU A 355 -8.57 -4.96 1.07
N VAL A 356 -7.86 -5.79 0.32
CA VAL A 356 -7.91 -7.25 0.46
C VAL A 356 -6.52 -7.79 0.73
N GLN A 357 -6.41 -8.74 1.63
CA GLN A 357 -5.21 -9.55 1.79
C GLN A 357 -5.51 -11.00 1.42
N PHE A 358 -4.70 -11.56 0.53
CA PHE A 358 -4.67 -12.98 0.23
C PHE A 358 -3.54 -13.61 1.07
N THR A 359 -3.87 -14.64 1.81
CA THR A 359 -2.89 -15.33 2.68
C THR A 359 -3.32 -16.78 2.89
N GLU A 360 -2.43 -17.59 3.40
CA GLU A 360 -2.67 -18.90 3.97
C GLU A 360 -2.75 -18.75 5.48
N LEU A 361 -3.80 -19.25 6.11
CA LEU A 361 -4.04 -19.18 7.55
C LEU A 361 -4.11 -20.58 8.19
#